data_e2e2d4392af91924b6fc19740ee01f7e
#
_entry.id   e2e2d4392af91924b6fc19740ee01f7e
#
_cell.length_a   1.000
_cell.length_b   1.000
_cell.length_c   1.000
_cell.angle_alpha   90.00
_cell.angle_beta   90.00
_cell.angle_gamma   90.00
#
_symmetry.space_group_name_H-M   'P 1'
#
loop_
_entity.id
_entity.type
_entity.pdbx_description
1 polymer ?
#
loop_
_entity_poly.entity_id
_entity_poly.type
_entity_poly.pdbx_seq_one_letter_code
_entity_poly.pdbx_strand_id
1 'polypeptide(L)'
;MEDYIKDGWIDAVEIGFNETIARKASHIVSHCEKNYILHGHQWRCDLAGKVAILLKPGEGYEWHFDNLDFAERRLTTSRPGRYWTHMIYLTGGKPFEIGSWNPQGERVEQTDFSAPEPKEILIRIFPEPGKTVLFPCFMVHRIQPIVDNRRWAFVDFVNHPD
;
A
#
# COMPACT_ATOMS: atom_id res chain seq x y z
N MET A 1 16.88 -16.42 -9.43
CA MET A 1 15.90 -15.80 -8.52
C MET A 1 16.29 -14.38 -8.13
N GLU A 2 17.53 -14.04 -8.25
CA GLU A 2 18.09 -12.77 -7.76
C GLU A 2 17.50 -11.53 -8.44
N ASP A 3 17.27 -11.62 -9.75
CA ASP A 3 16.72 -10.48 -10.50
C ASP A 3 15.21 -10.52 -10.65
N TYR A 4 14.60 -11.54 -10.10
CA TYR A 4 13.18 -11.81 -10.27
C TYR A 4 12.28 -10.70 -9.69
N ILE A 5 12.69 -10.15 -8.56
CA ILE A 5 11.95 -9.07 -7.92
C ILE A 5 12.40 -7.72 -8.45
N LYS A 6 13.68 -7.61 -8.80
CA LYS A 6 14.25 -6.34 -9.22
C LYS A 6 13.74 -5.89 -10.59
N ASP A 7 13.73 -6.78 -11.55
CA ASP A 7 13.50 -6.40 -12.96
C ASP A 7 12.14 -6.84 -13.51
N GLY A 8 11.56 -7.91 -12.96
CA GLY A 8 10.30 -8.46 -13.48
C GLY A 8 9.06 -7.92 -12.82
N TRP A 9 9.11 -7.63 -11.54
CA TRP A 9 7.90 -7.28 -10.79
C TRP A 9 7.57 -5.80 -10.76
N ILE A 10 8.54 -4.93 -11.04
CA ILE A 10 8.26 -3.50 -11.13
C ILE A 10 7.30 -3.20 -12.28
N ASP A 11 7.35 -3.99 -13.34
CA ASP A 11 6.43 -3.87 -14.46
C ASP A 11 5.00 -4.32 -14.10
N ALA A 12 4.83 -5.03 -13.01
CA ALA A 12 3.51 -5.41 -12.51
C ALA A 12 2.83 -4.29 -11.70
N VAL A 13 3.53 -3.21 -11.42
CA VAL A 13 2.95 -2.03 -10.77
C VAL A 13 2.16 -1.25 -11.80
N GLU A 14 0.86 -1.11 -11.55
CA GLU A 14 -0.02 -0.33 -12.42
C GLU A 14 -0.42 0.96 -11.74
N ILE A 15 -0.22 2.07 -12.43
CA ILE A 15 -0.65 3.40 -11.98
C ILE A 15 -1.74 3.86 -12.92
N GLY A 16 -2.87 4.23 -12.37
CA GLY A 16 -4.01 4.68 -13.11
C GLY A 16 -4.67 5.89 -12.48
N PHE A 17 -5.86 6.19 -12.95
CA PHE A 17 -6.62 7.34 -12.47
C PHE A 17 -8.11 7.02 -12.49
N ASN A 18 -8.77 7.30 -11.40
CA ASN A 18 -10.22 7.17 -11.26
C ASN A 18 -10.83 8.57 -11.20
N GLU A 19 -11.38 8.99 -12.32
CA GLU A 19 -11.94 10.33 -12.45
C GLU A 19 -13.15 10.57 -11.54
N THR A 20 -13.99 9.56 -11.35
CA THR A 20 -15.14 9.66 -10.49
C THR A 20 -14.73 9.91 -9.04
N ILE A 21 -13.75 9.16 -8.55
CA ILE A 21 -13.21 9.36 -7.20
C ILE A 21 -12.51 10.72 -7.11
N ALA A 22 -11.74 11.12 -8.12
CA ALA A 22 -11.08 12.42 -8.13
C ALA A 22 -12.05 13.57 -7.93
N ARG A 23 -13.17 13.54 -8.64
CA ARG A 23 -14.22 14.58 -8.54
C ARG A 23 -14.92 14.58 -7.19
N LYS A 24 -15.03 13.43 -6.55
CA LYS A 24 -15.72 13.26 -5.27
C LYS A 24 -14.80 13.29 -4.06
N ALA A 25 -13.50 13.38 -4.28
CA ALA A 25 -12.50 13.19 -3.21
C ALA A 25 -12.71 14.12 -2.02
N SER A 26 -12.94 15.41 -2.25
CA SER A 26 -13.18 16.38 -1.17
C SER A 26 -14.40 16.01 -0.33
N HIS A 27 -15.46 15.59 -0.98
CA HIS A 27 -16.70 15.19 -0.32
C HIS A 27 -16.51 13.91 0.49
N ILE A 28 -15.79 12.93 -0.09
CA ILE A 28 -15.46 11.67 0.60
C ILE A 28 -14.60 11.95 1.83
N VAL A 29 -13.57 12.75 1.70
CA VAL A 29 -12.69 13.14 2.80
C VAL A 29 -13.48 13.84 3.90
N SER A 30 -14.37 14.77 3.54
CA SER A 30 -15.21 15.47 4.51
C SER A 30 -16.08 14.49 5.31
N HIS A 31 -16.64 13.49 4.65
CA HIS A 31 -17.42 12.44 5.31
C HIS A 31 -16.52 11.60 6.24
N CYS A 32 -15.37 11.16 5.76
CA CYS A 32 -14.44 10.33 6.53
C CYS A 32 -13.91 11.07 7.76
N GLU A 33 -13.62 12.35 7.65
CA GLU A 33 -13.15 13.17 8.77
C GLU A 33 -14.18 13.26 9.91
N LYS A 34 -15.43 13.07 9.62
CA LYS A 34 -16.52 13.09 10.62
C LYS A 34 -16.84 11.69 11.17
N ASN A 35 -16.37 10.64 10.53
CA ASN A 35 -16.84 9.28 10.81
C ASN A 35 -15.72 8.26 10.98
N TYR A 36 -14.46 8.68 11.03
CA TYR A 36 -13.38 7.72 11.19
C TYR A 36 -13.28 7.21 12.63
N ILE A 37 -12.81 5.99 12.74
CA ILE A 37 -12.60 5.30 14.02
C ILE A 37 -11.21 4.69 14.07
N LEU A 38 -10.71 4.46 15.28
CA LEU A 38 -9.49 3.69 15.48
C LEU A 38 -9.85 2.21 15.51
N HIS A 39 -9.22 1.45 14.63
CA HIS A 39 -9.35 0.00 14.56
C HIS A 39 -7.97 -0.64 14.63
N GLY A 40 -7.64 -1.24 15.77
CA GLY A 40 -6.27 -1.68 16.02
C GLY A 40 -5.31 -0.48 16.10
N HIS A 41 -4.33 -0.45 15.20
CA HIS A 41 -3.38 0.66 15.11
C HIS A 41 -3.69 1.63 13.97
N GLN A 42 -4.83 1.50 13.35
CA GLN A 42 -5.15 2.18 12.12
C GLN A 42 -6.41 3.01 12.25
N TRP A 43 -6.32 4.27 11.84
CA TRP A 43 -7.49 5.13 11.67
C TRP A 43 -8.16 4.81 10.34
N ARG A 44 -9.45 4.51 10.39
CA ARG A 44 -10.18 4.08 9.19
C ARG A 44 -11.61 4.59 9.17
N CYS A 45 -12.14 4.70 7.96
CA CYS A 45 -13.54 4.95 7.70
C CYS A 45 -14.04 3.95 6.66
N ASP A 46 -15.07 3.20 7.01
CA ASP A 46 -15.73 2.29 6.08
C ASP A 46 -16.78 3.06 5.29
N LEU A 47 -16.70 2.99 3.98
CA LEU A 47 -17.60 3.70 3.09
C LEU A 47 -17.98 2.82 1.90
N ALA A 48 -19.23 2.39 1.83
CA ALA A 48 -19.80 1.61 0.73
C ALA A 48 -18.96 0.36 0.38
N GLY A 49 -18.50 -0.37 1.40
CA GLY A 49 -17.71 -1.58 1.20
C GLY A 49 -16.23 -1.34 0.95
N LYS A 50 -15.80 -0.07 0.92
CA LYS A 50 -14.40 0.31 0.82
C LYS A 50 -13.90 0.80 2.17
N VAL A 51 -12.61 0.63 2.41
CA VAL A 51 -11.95 1.11 3.62
C VAL A 51 -11.02 2.27 3.25
N ALA A 52 -11.31 3.43 3.79
CA ALA A 52 -10.41 4.58 3.70
C ALA A 52 -9.53 4.61 4.94
N ILE A 53 -8.23 4.79 4.74
CA ILE A 53 -7.23 4.82 5.79
C ILE A 53 -6.66 6.22 5.91
N LEU A 54 -6.57 6.68 7.16
CA LEU A 54 -6.02 7.98 7.51
C LEU A 54 -4.60 7.84 8.06
N LEU A 55 -3.71 8.67 7.54
CA LEU A 55 -2.46 9.02 8.21
C LEU A 55 -2.51 10.47 8.66
N LYS A 56 -2.23 10.69 9.95
CA LYS A 56 -2.11 12.01 10.56
C LYS A 56 -0.66 12.49 10.48
N PRO A 57 -0.40 13.80 10.60
CA PRO A 57 0.96 14.31 10.67
C PRO A 57 1.81 13.56 11.69
N GLY A 58 3.01 13.15 11.29
CA GLY A 58 3.92 12.33 12.07
C GLY A 58 3.75 10.82 11.85
N GLU A 59 2.67 10.40 11.25
CA GLU A 59 2.41 8.98 10.96
C GLU A 59 2.89 8.61 9.56
N GLY A 60 3.31 7.37 9.41
CA GLY A 60 3.71 6.76 8.16
C GLY A 60 3.71 5.24 8.30
N TYR A 61 4.19 4.57 7.28
CA TYR A 61 4.44 3.14 7.32
C TYR A 61 5.89 2.90 6.93
N GLU A 62 6.64 2.26 7.81
CA GLU A 62 8.02 1.87 7.50
C GLU A 62 8.06 0.78 6.45
N TRP A 63 9.25 0.46 5.94
CA TRP A 63 9.43 -0.58 4.95
C TRP A 63 8.78 -1.89 5.42
N HIS A 64 7.86 -2.39 4.63
CA HIS A 64 7.09 -3.60 4.90
C HIS A 64 6.57 -4.21 3.60
N PHE A 65 5.99 -5.38 3.73
CA PHE A 65 5.19 -6.00 2.68
C PHE A 65 3.83 -6.40 3.26
N ASP A 66 2.82 -6.44 2.41
CA ASP A 66 1.46 -6.68 2.88
C ASP A 66 1.15 -8.16 3.07
N ASN A 67 1.83 -9.00 2.32
CA ASN A 67 1.66 -10.44 2.44
C ASN A 67 2.80 -11.16 1.72
N LEU A 68 3.36 -12.20 2.35
CA LEU A 68 4.48 -12.87 1.74
C LEU A 68 4.81 -14.26 2.27
N ASP A 69 5.12 -15.14 1.35
CA ASP A 69 5.99 -16.28 1.54
C ASP A 69 6.95 -16.39 0.35
N PHE A 70 8.11 -15.79 0.47
CA PHE A 70 9.09 -15.80 -0.61
C PHE A 70 9.76 -17.14 -0.82
N ALA A 71 9.95 -17.90 0.25
CA ALA A 71 10.66 -19.17 0.15
C ALA A 71 9.96 -20.11 -0.82
N GLU A 72 8.64 -20.04 -0.87
CA GLU A 72 7.83 -20.89 -1.74
C GLU A 72 7.25 -20.14 -2.94
N ARG A 73 7.56 -18.86 -3.10
CA ARG A 73 7.04 -17.99 -4.16
C ARG A 73 5.52 -17.95 -4.18
N ARG A 74 4.91 -18.13 -3.06
CA ARG A 74 3.47 -18.07 -2.91
C ARG A 74 3.13 -17.18 -1.74
N LEU A 75 1.91 -16.72 -1.76
CA LEU A 75 1.41 -15.87 -0.72
C LEU A 75 1.07 -16.70 0.50
N THR A 76 1.31 -16.11 1.64
CA THR A 76 1.07 -16.78 2.91
C THR A 76 -0.40 -17.04 3.15
N THR A 77 -0.68 -18.13 3.85
CA THR A 77 -2.01 -18.42 4.33
C THR A 77 -2.42 -17.58 5.54
N SER A 78 -1.48 -16.85 6.15
CA SER A 78 -1.78 -15.98 7.29
C SER A 78 -2.67 -14.81 6.91
N ARG A 79 -2.65 -14.40 5.64
CA ARG A 79 -3.53 -13.36 5.08
C ARG A 79 -4.12 -13.83 3.76
N PRO A 80 -5.02 -14.82 3.80
CA PRO A 80 -5.59 -15.33 2.57
C PRO A 80 -6.32 -14.23 1.80
N GLY A 81 -6.22 -14.27 0.49
CA GLY A 81 -6.84 -13.28 -0.38
C GLY A 81 -6.02 -12.02 -0.64
N ARG A 82 -4.88 -11.85 -0.01
CA ARG A 82 -4.01 -10.70 -0.25
C ARG A 82 -2.95 -11.03 -1.29
N TYR A 83 -3.29 -10.94 -2.56
CA TYR A 83 -2.35 -11.12 -3.67
C TYR A 83 -1.87 -9.79 -4.24
N TRP A 84 -2.78 -8.83 -4.35
CA TRP A 84 -2.51 -7.49 -4.86
C TRP A 84 -2.98 -6.48 -3.85
N THR A 85 -2.24 -5.40 -3.71
CA THR A 85 -2.68 -4.22 -2.98
C THR A 85 -3.12 -3.17 -3.98
N HIS A 86 -4.31 -2.65 -3.77
CA HIS A 86 -4.90 -1.59 -4.59
C HIS A 86 -5.18 -0.38 -3.71
N MET A 87 -4.72 0.78 -4.16
CA MET A 87 -4.95 2.03 -3.47
C MET A 87 -5.57 3.05 -4.40
N ILE A 88 -6.47 3.87 -3.87
CA ILE A 88 -6.98 5.06 -4.55
C ILE A 88 -6.77 6.24 -3.61
N TYR A 89 -5.95 7.17 -4.01
CA TYR A 89 -5.68 8.36 -3.20
C TYR A 89 -6.87 9.31 -3.20
N LEU A 90 -7.15 9.86 -2.02
CA LEU A 90 -8.18 10.89 -1.83
C LEU A 90 -7.56 12.25 -1.57
N THR A 91 -6.30 12.27 -1.15
CA THR A 91 -5.53 13.49 -0.88
C THR A 91 -4.14 13.37 -1.47
N GLY A 92 -3.42 14.48 -1.54
CA GLY A 92 -1.99 14.49 -1.79
C GLY A 92 -1.19 14.08 -0.55
N GLY A 93 0.12 14.23 -0.58
CA GLY A 93 1.00 13.95 0.55
C GLY A 93 2.37 13.43 0.15
N LYS A 94 3.05 12.81 1.09
CA LYS A 94 4.35 12.20 0.86
C LYS A 94 4.24 11.04 -0.13
N PRO A 95 5.30 10.80 -0.92
CA PRO A 95 5.26 9.73 -1.90
C PRO A 95 5.16 8.35 -1.23
N PHE A 96 4.47 7.47 -1.92
CA PHE A 96 4.54 6.05 -1.72
C PHE A 96 5.78 5.52 -2.44
N GLU A 97 6.58 4.74 -1.76
CA GLU A 97 7.85 4.27 -2.31
C GLU A 97 7.87 2.75 -2.34
N ILE A 98 8.27 2.19 -3.48
CA ILE A 98 8.53 0.77 -3.64
C ILE A 98 10.03 0.58 -3.77
N GLY A 99 10.59 -0.28 -2.92
CA GLY A 99 12.01 -0.53 -2.87
C GLY A 99 12.41 -1.88 -3.47
N SER A 100 13.70 -1.99 -3.77
CA SER A 100 14.29 -3.26 -4.13
C SER A 100 14.35 -4.16 -2.90
N TRP A 101 14.03 -5.42 -3.09
CA TRP A 101 14.22 -6.40 -2.04
C TRP A 101 14.53 -7.76 -2.62
N ASN A 102 15.61 -8.33 -2.14
CA ASN A 102 16.00 -9.69 -2.48
C ASN A 102 16.20 -10.47 -1.19
N PRO A 103 15.32 -11.41 -0.86
CA PRO A 103 15.42 -12.18 0.37
C PRO A 103 16.58 -13.18 0.39
N GLN A 104 17.30 -13.38 -0.71
CA GLN A 104 18.42 -14.30 -0.82
C GLN A 104 18.14 -15.70 -0.26
N GLY A 105 16.91 -16.17 -0.41
CA GLY A 105 16.50 -17.46 0.12
C GLY A 105 16.22 -17.48 1.62
N GLU A 106 16.32 -16.34 2.30
CA GLU A 106 15.93 -16.25 3.70
C GLU A 106 14.41 -16.37 3.84
N ARG A 107 14.02 -17.18 4.81
CA ARG A 107 12.60 -17.29 5.17
C ARG A 107 12.26 -16.11 6.06
N VAL A 108 11.36 -15.28 5.61
CA VAL A 108 10.86 -14.16 6.41
C VAL A 108 9.74 -14.66 7.30
N GLU A 109 9.92 -14.52 8.61
CA GLU A 109 8.83 -14.77 9.54
C GLU A 109 7.76 -13.71 9.37
N GLN A 110 6.51 -14.15 9.30
CA GLN A 110 5.41 -13.32 8.83
C GLN A 110 4.60 -12.67 9.93
N THR A 111 5.13 -12.62 11.13
CA THR A 111 4.39 -12.12 12.28
C THR A 111 4.24 -10.60 12.29
N ASP A 112 5.17 -9.86 11.69
CA ASP A 112 5.10 -8.41 11.69
C ASP A 112 5.20 -7.73 10.32
N PHE A 113 5.48 -8.48 9.26
CA PHE A 113 5.62 -8.01 7.88
C PHE A 113 6.67 -6.92 7.67
N SER A 114 7.47 -6.61 8.67
CA SER A 114 8.57 -5.65 8.54
C SER A 114 9.60 -6.14 7.54
N ALA A 115 10.16 -5.22 6.77
CA ALA A 115 11.21 -5.50 5.81
C ALA A 115 12.45 -4.69 6.15
N PRO A 116 13.65 -5.20 5.84
CA PRO A 116 14.86 -4.40 5.95
C PRO A 116 14.83 -3.25 4.95
N GLU A 117 15.57 -2.20 5.22
CA GLU A 117 15.69 -1.08 4.30
C GLU A 117 16.24 -1.58 2.95
N PRO A 118 15.57 -1.30 1.84
CA PRO A 118 16.04 -1.72 0.53
C PRO A 118 17.31 -0.96 0.11
N LYS A 119 18.09 -1.55 -0.77
CA LYS A 119 19.30 -0.93 -1.30
C LYS A 119 18.99 0.26 -2.20
N GLU A 120 17.86 0.22 -2.88
CA GLU A 120 17.44 1.29 -3.76
C GLU A 120 15.92 1.44 -3.76
N ILE A 121 15.46 2.63 -4.08
CA ILE A 121 14.04 2.91 -4.30
C ILE A 121 13.79 2.76 -5.79
N LEU A 122 12.91 1.82 -6.15
CA LEU A 122 12.62 1.53 -7.55
C LEU A 122 11.60 2.49 -8.15
N ILE A 123 10.61 2.90 -7.35
CA ILE A 123 9.56 3.78 -7.82
C ILE A 123 9.06 4.67 -6.68
N ARG A 124 8.79 5.93 -7.00
CA ARG A 124 8.09 6.86 -6.12
C ARG A 124 6.80 7.29 -6.79
N ILE A 125 5.72 7.19 -6.06
CA ILE A 125 4.39 7.54 -6.54
C ILE A 125 3.87 8.69 -5.68
N PHE A 126 3.71 9.85 -6.28
CA PHE A 126 3.19 11.02 -5.58
C PHE A 126 1.66 10.95 -5.56
N PRO A 127 1.04 10.91 -4.38
CA PRO A 127 -0.40 10.84 -4.29
C PRO A 127 -1.05 12.12 -4.80
N GLU A 128 -2.16 11.93 -5.49
CA GLU A 128 -3.08 12.99 -5.87
C GLU A 128 -4.50 12.43 -5.92
N PRO A 129 -5.53 13.23 -5.66
CA PRO A 129 -6.91 12.73 -5.66
C PRO A 129 -7.26 12.00 -6.95
N GLY A 130 -7.71 10.76 -6.81
CA GLY A 130 -8.10 9.89 -7.91
C GLY A 130 -7.00 8.99 -8.48
N LYS A 131 -5.75 9.25 -8.15
CA LYS A 131 -4.66 8.37 -8.60
C LYS A 131 -4.82 6.98 -7.98
N THR A 132 -4.67 5.95 -8.79
CA THR A 132 -4.74 4.56 -8.38
C THR A 132 -3.39 3.88 -8.50
N VAL A 133 -3.12 2.96 -7.60
CA VAL A 133 -1.91 2.13 -7.64
C VAL A 133 -2.32 0.69 -7.35
N LEU A 134 -1.86 -0.21 -8.19
CA LEU A 134 -2.02 -1.66 -8.00
C LEU A 134 -0.64 -2.30 -8.03
N PHE A 135 -0.32 -3.07 -7.01
CA PHE A 135 1.00 -3.72 -6.93
C PHE A 135 0.90 -5.06 -6.18
N PRO A 136 1.80 -6.01 -6.47
CA PRO A 136 1.85 -7.28 -5.74
C PRO A 136 2.12 -7.07 -4.25
N CYS A 137 1.39 -7.77 -3.40
CA CYS A 137 1.50 -7.63 -1.94
C CYS A 137 2.88 -7.93 -1.37
N PHE A 138 3.71 -8.66 -2.10
CA PHE A 138 5.06 -9.02 -1.66
C PHE A 138 6.12 -7.97 -1.97
N MET A 139 5.77 -6.89 -2.65
CA MET A 139 6.72 -5.82 -2.92
C MET A 139 6.93 -4.99 -1.66
N VAL A 140 8.20 -4.72 -1.37
CA VAL A 140 8.58 -3.90 -0.22
C VAL A 140 8.25 -2.45 -0.50
N HIS A 141 7.54 -1.82 0.41
CA HIS A 141 7.07 -0.45 0.22
C HIS A 141 6.98 0.29 1.55
N ARG A 142 6.94 1.60 1.46
CA ARG A 142 6.78 2.47 2.62
C ARG A 142 6.07 3.76 2.26
N ILE A 143 5.63 4.44 3.32
CA ILE A 143 5.22 5.85 3.29
C ILE A 143 6.00 6.54 4.40
N GLN A 144 6.82 7.53 4.04
CA GLN A 144 7.52 8.35 5.03
C GLN A 144 6.50 9.11 5.89
N PRO A 145 6.86 9.43 7.15
CA PRO A 145 5.97 10.23 8.00
C PRO A 145 5.54 11.51 7.31
N ILE A 146 4.24 11.73 7.26
CA ILE A 146 3.69 12.94 6.65
C ILE A 146 3.89 14.14 7.58
N VAL A 147 4.03 15.32 7.01
CA VAL A 147 4.42 16.52 7.76
C VAL A 147 3.23 17.46 7.98
N ASP A 148 2.56 17.86 6.90
CA ASP A 148 1.65 19.00 6.95
C ASP A 148 0.17 18.67 6.83
N ASN A 149 -0.18 17.61 6.12
CA ASN A 149 -1.56 17.31 5.78
C ASN A 149 -1.97 15.91 6.22
N ARG A 150 -3.24 15.76 6.51
CA ARG A 150 -3.84 14.45 6.74
C ARG A 150 -3.96 13.73 5.40
N ARG A 151 -3.51 12.49 5.33
CA ARG A 151 -3.53 11.69 4.11
C ARG A 151 -4.62 10.64 4.19
N TRP A 152 -5.52 10.68 3.23
CA TRP A 152 -6.56 9.67 3.07
C TRP A 152 -6.36 8.88 1.77
N ALA A 153 -6.54 7.59 1.85
CA ALA A 153 -6.55 6.71 0.69
C ALA A 153 -7.48 5.52 0.93
N PHE A 154 -8.20 5.10 -0.09
CA PHE A 154 -8.83 3.80 -0.08
C PHE A 154 -7.74 2.73 -0.25
N VAL A 155 -7.84 1.66 0.52
CA VAL A 155 -6.94 0.50 0.41
C VAL A 155 -7.79 -0.75 0.33
N ASP A 156 -7.46 -1.59 -0.63
CA ASP A 156 -8.14 -2.86 -0.86
C ASP A 156 -7.12 -3.94 -1.21
N PHE A 157 -7.45 -5.18 -0.87
CA PHE A 157 -6.63 -6.34 -1.18
C PHE A 157 -7.39 -7.24 -2.13
N VAL A 158 -6.77 -7.54 -3.26
CA VAL A 158 -7.40 -8.27 -4.34
C VAL A 158 -6.79 -9.66 -4.45
N ASN A 159 -7.63 -10.66 -4.62
CA ASN A 159 -7.19 -12.02 -4.89
C ASN A 159 -6.59 -12.13 -6.28
N HIS A 160 -5.63 -13.03 -6.42
CA HIS A 160 -5.16 -13.39 -7.73
C HIS A 160 -6.32 -14.03 -8.51
N PRO A 161 -6.63 -13.53 -9.70
CA PRO A 161 -7.55 -14.24 -10.57
C PRO A 161 -6.86 -15.53 -11.02
N ASP A 162 -7.47 -16.64 -10.74
CA ASP A 162 -7.00 -17.94 -11.21
C ASP A 162 -7.08 -18.02 -12.75
#